data_1bb953dbe4769c212e2349fa2a6762b5
#
_entry.id   1bb953dbe4769c212e2349fa2a6762b5
#
_cell.length_a   1.000
_cell.length_b   1.000
_cell.length_c   1.000
_cell.angle_alpha   90.00
_cell.angle_beta   90.00
_cell.angle_gamma   90.00
#
_symmetry.space_group_name_H-M   'P 1'
#
loop_
_entity.id
_entity.type
_entity.pdbx_description
1 polymer ?
#
loop_
_entity_poly.entity_id
_entity_poly.type
_entity_poly.pdbx_seq_one_letter_code
_entity_poly.pdbx_strand_id
1 'polypeptide(L)'
;MSIRVITWNKPRQPTEKELREMLEREGMKPFTTVMEKNEFTSAQENKYDETRVILSGKIDFCAEGRSHILKPGDRIDMAPSTVYTIRNLEKGQSVMLCAIVGGRVYIEKY
;
A
#
# COMPACT_ATOMS: atom_id res chain seq x y z
N MET A 1 -3.97 3.14 17.27
CA MET A 1 -3.35 2.33 16.22
C MET A 1 -3.25 3.15 14.96
N SER A 2 -2.08 3.25 14.41
CA SER A 2 -1.89 4.04 13.21
C SER A 2 -1.88 3.22 11.94
N ILE A 3 -2.00 1.89 12.03
CA ILE A 3 -2.06 1.03 10.86
C ILE A 3 -3.16 -0.01 11.01
N ARG A 4 -3.64 -0.50 9.85
CA ARG A 4 -4.58 -1.60 9.78
C ARG A 4 -4.21 -2.46 8.57
N VAL A 5 -4.07 -3.77 8.80
CA VAL A 5 -3.76 -4.70 7.72
C VAL A 5 -4.99 -5.57 7.47
N ILE A 6 -5.39 -5.67 6.19
CA ILE A 6 -6.51 -6.48 5.77
C ILE A 6 -5.99 -7.51 4.79
N THR A 7 -6.12 -8.79 5.15
CA THR A 7 -5.60 -9.88 4.36
C THR A 7 -6.61 -10.29 3.29
N TRP A 8 -6.10 -10.56 2.07
CA TRP A 8 -6.92 -11.12 1.00
C TRP A 8 -7.34 -12.53 1.39
N ASN A 9 -8.64 -12.78 1.42
CA ASN A 9 -9.16 -14.04 1.96
C ASN A 9 -9.96 -14.85 0.96
N LYS A 10 -9.81 -14.57 -0.34
CA LYS A 10 -10.51 -15.34 -1.36
C LYS A 10 -9.58 -16.42 -1.91
N PRO A 11 -10.15 -17.55 -2.41
CA PRO A 11 -9.32 -18.67 -2.87
C PRO A 11 -8.62 -18.43 -4.21
N ARG A 12 -8.89 -17.31 -4.87
CA ARG A 12 -8.28 -16.97 -6.16
C ARG A 12 -7.42 -15.73 -6.01
N GLN A 13 -6.54 -15.53 -6.99
CA GLN A 13 -5.75 -14.30 -7.04
C GLN A 13 -6.65 -13.11 -7.34
N PRO A 14 -6.36 -11.94 -6.77
CA PRO A 14 -7.10 -10.74 -7.11
C PRO A 14 -6.71 -10.25 -8.50
N THR A 15 -7.62 -9.51 -9.14
CA THR A 15 -7.30 -8.81 -10.38
C THR A 15 -7.06 -7.34 -10.07
N GLU A 16 -6.25 -6.70 -10.91
CA GLU A 16 -6.00 -5.27 -10.73
C GLU A 16 -7.31 -4.48 -10.80
N LYS A 17 -8.20 -4.88 -11.72
CA LYS A 17 -9.46 -4.17 -11.90
C LYS A 17 -10.29 -4.17 -10.62
N GLU A 18 -10.43 -5.32 -9.97
CA GLU A 18 -11.27 -5.38 -8.77
C GLU A 18 -10.64 -4.64 -7.60
N LEU A 19 -9.32 -4.67 -7.47
CA LEU A 19 -8.65 -3.95 -6.40
C LEU A 19 -8.74 -2.44 -6.64
N ARG A 20 -8.57 -2.01 -7.88
CA ARG A 20 -8.69 -0.60 -8.23
C ARG A 20 -10.11 -0.10 -7.99
N GLU A 21 -11.11 -0.88 -8.40
CA GLU A 21 -12.50 -0.51 -8.18
C GLU A 21 -12.87 -0.45 -6.72
N MET A 22 -12.29 -1.33 -5.91
CA MET A 22 -12.52 -1.31 -4.48
C MET A 22 -12.09 0.03 -3.87
N LEU A 23 -10.90 0.48 -4.25
CA LEU A 23 -10.38 1.75 -3.73
C LEU A 23 -11.18 2.94 -4.27
N GLU A 24 -11.58 2.86 -5.54
CA GLU A 24 -12.38 3.94 -6.13
C GLU A 24 -13.75 4.06 -5.47
N ARG A 25 -14.35 2.94 -5.10
CA ARG A 25 -15.62 2.97 -4.38
C ARG A 25 -15.48 3.60 -3.00
N GLU A 26 -14.28 3.59 -2.44
CA GLU A 26 -14.02 4.26 -1.16
C GLU A 26 -13.63 5.72 -1.35
N GLY A 27 -13.70 6.22 -2.57
CA GLY A 27 -13.42 7.63 -2.85
C GLY A 27 -11.97 7.94 -3.13
N MET A 28 -11.16 6.91 -3.35
CA MET A 28 -9.73 7.10 -3.59
C MET A 28 -9.44 7.12 -5.08
N LYS A 29 -8.26 7.67 -5.41
CA LYS A 29 -7.74 7.65 -6.78
C LYS A 29 -6.42 6.91 -6.76
N PRO A 30 -6.45 5.59 -6.93
CA PRO A 30 -5.23 4.79 -6.81
C PRO A 30 -4.28 5.02 -7.97
N PHE A 31 -2.99 4.94 -7.68
CA PHE A 31 -1.94 4.98 -8.67
C PHE A 31 -1.00 3.81 -8.44
N THR A 32 -0.33 3.39 -9.50
CA THR A 32 0.54 2.22 -9.46
C THR A 32 1.95 2.63 -9.08
N THR A 33 2.57 1.85 -8.19
CA THR A 33 4.00 1.99 -7.88
C THR A 33 4.66 0.64 -8.07
N VAL A 34 5.92 0.67 -8.48
CA VAL A 34 6.70 -0.55 -8.75
C VAL A 34 7.94 -0.53 -7.89
N MET A 35 8.23 -1.65 -7.25
CA MET A 35 9.50 -1.84 -6.56
C MET A 35 10.33 -2.82 -7.37
N GLU A 36 11.57 -2.44 -7.63
CA GLU A 36 12.49 -3.27 -8.38
C GLU A 36 13.08 -4.36 -7.49
N LYS A 37 13.75 -5.32 -8.13
CA LYS A 37 14.42 -6.38 -7.40
C LYS A 37 15.37 -5.80 -6.36
N ASN A 38 15.28 -6.31 -5.14
CA ASN A 38 16.14 -5.91 -4.02
C ASN A 38 15.93 -4.46 -3.57
N GLU A 39 14.93 -3.78 -4.08
CA GLU A 39 14.69 -2.40 -3.68
C GLU A 39 14.24 -2.33 -2.23
N PHE A 40 14.77 -1.35 -1.52
CA PHE A 40 14.41 -1.07 -0.14
C PHE A 40 14.20 0.44 -0.01
N THR A 41 13.03 0.81 0.49
CA THR A 41 12.73 2.20 0.78
C THR A 41 13.05 2.46 2.24
N SER A 42 14.00 3.35 2.50
CA SER A 42 14.37 3.70 3.87
C SER A 42 13.21 4.41 4.57
N ALA A 43 13.37 4.63 5.87
CA ALA A 43 12.27 5.14 6.69
C ALA A 43 11.61 6.36 6.08
N GLN A 44 10.30 6.28 5.92
CA GLN A 44 9.44 7.33 5.42
C GLN A 44 8.39 7.62 6.46
N GLU A 45 7.89 8.84 6.44
CA GLU A 45 6.77 9.21 7.30
C GLU A 45 5.68 9.75 6.39
N ASN A 46 4.50 9.11 6.40
CA ASN A 46 3.40 9.60 5.58
C ASN A 46 2.75 10.81 6.25
N LYS A 47 2.29 11.73 5.41
CA LYS A 47 1.68 12.98 5.88
C LYS A 47 0.16 12.90 5.93
N TYR A 48 -0.42 11.93 5.24
CA TYR A 48 -1.86 11.82 5.08
C TYR A 48 -2.27 10.38 5.31
N ASP A 49 -3.57 10.13 5.43
CA ASP A 49 -4.08 8.77 5.41
C ASP A 49 -3.71 8.15 4.07
N GLU A 50 -3.14 6.97 4.09
CA GLU A 50 -2.64 6.33 2.90
C GLU A 50 -3.00 4.85 2.91
N THR A 51 -3.34 4.32 1.74
CA THR A 51 -3.65 2.91 1.55
C THR A 51 -2.73 2.33 0.49
N ARG A 52 -2.23 1.12 0.73
CA ARG A 52 -1.47 0.37 -0.26
C ARG A 52 -2.04 -1.03 -0.37
N VAL A 53 -2.17 -1.52 -1.60
CA VAL A 53 -2.67 -2.87 -1.89
C VAL A 53 -1.68 -3.52 -2.83
N ILE A 54 -1.30 -4.77 -2.53
CA ILE A 54 -0.34 -5.49 -3.36
C ILE A 54 -1.05 -6.06 -4.58
N LEU A 55 -0.57 -5.73 -5.77
CA LEU A 55 -1.07 -6.31 -7.01
C LEU A 55 -0.32 -7.59 -7.36
N SER A 56 1.01 -7.56 -7.25
CA SER A 56 1.85 -8.71 -7.56
C SER A 56 3.12 -8.64 -6.74
N GLY A 57 3.74 -9.79 -6.52
CA GLY A 57 4.98 -9.90 -5.78
C GLY A 57 4.76 -10.11 -4.30
N LYS A 58 5.73 -9.72 -3.50
CA LYS A 58 5.68 -9.88 -2.05
C LYS A 58 6.50 -8.77 -1.41
N ILE A 59 5.93 -8.13 -0.40
CA ILE A 59 6.50 -6.94 0.23
C ILE A 59 6.62 -7.18 1.73
N ASP A 60 7.75 -6.77 2.31
CA ASP A 60 7.87 -6.65 3.75
C ASP A 60 7.62 -5.18 4.09
N PHE A 61 6.48 -4.93 4.70
CA PHE A 61 6.08 -3.58 5.10
C PHE A 61 6.28 -3.46 6.60
N CYS A 62 7.30 -2.72 7.02
CA CYS A 62 7.65 -2.61 8.44
C CYS A 62 7.14 -1.26 8.95
N ALA A 63 6.21 -1.30 9.88
CA ALA A 63 5.62 -0.10 10.45
C ALA A 63 5.40 -0.32 11.94
N GLU A 64 5.63 0.71 12.72
CA GLU A 64 5.44 0.67 14.16
C GLU A 64 6.20 -0.48 14.82
N GLY A 65 7.40 -0.76 14.32
CA GLY A 65 8.25 -1.80 14.88
C GLY A 65 7.84 -3.21 14.52
N ARG A 66 6.90 -3.39 13.60
CA ARG A 66 6.43 -4.70 13.18
C ARG A 66 6.58 -4.89 11.69
N SER A 67 6.98 -6.10 11.31
CA SER A 67 7.07 -6.51 9.93
C SER A 67 5.75 -7.14 9.51
N HIS A 68 5.21 -6.67 8.38
CA HIS A 68 3.99 -7.22 7.80
C HIS A 68 4.32 -7.70 6.40
N ILE A 69 4.28 -9.01 6.20
CA ILE A 69 4.54 -9.60 4.88
C ILE A 69 3.24 -9.57 4.10
N LEU A 70 3.22 -8.77 3.03
CA LEU A 70 2.02 -8.56 2.23
C LEU A 70 2.15 -9.27 0.90
N LYS A 71 1.08 -9.95 0.50
CA LYS A 71 0.98 -10.71 -0.75
C LYS A 71 -0.15 -10.14 -1.59
N PRO A 72 -0.31 -10.57 -2.85
CA PRO A 72 -1.34 -10.02 -3.72
C PRO A 72 -2.71 -10.00 -3.06
N GLY A 73 -3.32 -8.84 -3.09
CA GLY A 73 -4.62 -8.58 -2.48
C GLY A 73 -4.58 -8.07 -1.06
N ASP A 74 -3.45 -8.26 -0.37
CA ASP A 74 -3.32 -7.74 0.99
C ASP A 74 -3.24 -6.22 0.96
N ARG A 75 -3.82 -5.60 1.98
CA ARG A 75 -3.97 -4.14 2.05
C ARG A 75 -3.47 -3.63 3.39
N ILE A 76 -2.79 -2.50 3.37
CA ILE A 76 -2.40 -1.80 4.59
C ILE A 76 -2.89 -0.36 4.51
N ASP A 77 -3.57 0.08 5.58
CA ASP A 77 -4.01 1.46 5.74
C ASP A 77 -3.16 2.09 6.83
N MET A 78 -2.69 3.31 6.59
CA MET A 78 -1.83 4.02 7.53
C MET A 78 -2.41 5.39 7.83
N ALA A 79 -2.46 5.73 9.12
CA ALA A 79 -2.80 7.08 9.55
C ALA A 79 -1.63 8.02 9.31
N PRO A 80 -1.86 9.35 9.32
CA PRO A 80 -0.76 10.30 9.18
C PRO A 80 0.29 10.11 10.25
N SER A 81 1.53 10.43 9.93
CA SER A 81 2.70 10.35 10.82
C SER A 81 3.12 8.92 11.16
N THR A 82 2.69 7.95 10.36
CA THR A 82 3.18 6.58 10.49
C THR A 82 4.56 6.50 9.83
N VAL A 83 5.54 5.98 10.58
CA VAL A 83 6.89 5.77 10.05
C VAL A 83 6.99 4.32 9.58
N TYR A 84 7.47 4.13 8.36
CA TYR A 84 7.51 2.80 7.77
C TYR A 84 8.71 2.63 6.84
N THR A 85 9.07 1.37 6.61
CA THR A 85 10.03 0.99 5.57
C THR A 85 9.38 -0.08 4.72
N ILE A 86 9.83 -0.18 3.47
CA ILE A 86 9.30 -1.17 2.53
C ILE A 86 10.47 -1.89 1.88
N ARG A 87 10.40 -3.22 1.83
CA ARG A 87 11.40 -4.05 1.17
C ARG A 87 10.73 -4.99 0.20
N ASN A 88 11.22 -5.02 -1.03
CA ASN A 88 10.73 -5.99 -2.01
C ASN A 88 11.37 -7.35 -1.72
N LEU A 89 10.52 -8.36 -1.49
CA LEU A 89 10.96 -9.72 -1.21
C LEU A 89 10.89 -10.61 -2.44
N GLU A 90 10.36 -10.09 -3.55
CA GLU A 90 10.19 -10.89 -4.75
C GLU A 90 11.52 -10.98 -5.51
N LYS A 91 11.65 -12.02 -6.35
CA LYS A 91 12.84 -12.19 -7.17
C LYS A 91 12.90 -11.17 -8.31
N GLY A 92 11.76 -10.62 -8.69
CA GLY A 92 11.64 -9.58 -9.67
C GLY A 92 10.93 -8.40 -9.07
N GLN A 93 10.11 -7.74 -9.87
CA GLN A 93 9.35 -6.58 -9.43
C GLN A 93 8.18 -6.97 -8.55
N SER A 94 7.83 -6.08 -7.63
CA SER A 94 6.55 -6.11 -6.94
C SER A 94 5.78 -4.86 -7.33
N VAL A 95 4.47 -4.97 -7.47
CA VAL A 95 3.63 -3.87 -7.91
C VAL A 95 2.54 -3.63 -6.88
N MET A 96 2.34 -2.36 -6.54
CA MET A 96 1.33 -1.97 -5.56
C MET A 96 0.41 -0.91 -6.15
N LEU A 97 -0.83 -0.90 -5.68
CA LEU A 97 -1.71 0.27 -5.83
C LEU A 97 -1.57 1.10 -4.57
N CYS A 98 -1.37 2.40 -4.74
CA CYS A 98 -1.24 3.33 -3.63
C CYS A 98 -2.30 4.40 -3.78
N ALA A 99 -2.85 4.87 -2.66
CA ALA A 99 -3.85 5.92 -2.69
C ALA A 99 -3.76 6.74 -1.41
N ILE A 100 -4.04 8.03 -1.54
CA ILE A 100 -4.08 8.94 -0.41
C ILE A 100 -5.53 9.29 -0.17
N VAL A 101 -6.02 8.98 1.02
CA VAL A 101 -7.41 9.24 1.37
C VAL A 101 -7.61 10.73 1.61
N GLY A 102 -8.58 11.30 0.91
CA GLY A 102 -8.87 12.72 1.09
C GLY A 102 -7.76 13.64 0.64
N GLY A 103 -6.83 13.13 -0.18
CA GLY A 103 -5.68 13.92 -0.62
C GLY A 103 -6.05 15.18 -1.36
N ARG A 104 -7.21 15.22 -1.95
CA ARG A 104 -7.68 16.39 -2.68
C ARG A 104 -7.76 17.63 -1.81
N VAL A 105 -7.93 17.45 -0.50
CA VAL A 105 -8.05 18.57 0.44
C VAL A 105 -6.79 19.40 0.45
N TYR A 106 -5.66 18.79 0.18
CA TYR A 106 -4.38 19.46 0.28
C TYR A 106 -4.09 20.33 -0.92
N ILE A 107 -4.70 20.00 -2.03
CA ILE A 107 -4.54 20.78 -3.25
C ILE A 107 -5.23 22.13 -3.12
N GLU A 108 -6.31 22.14 -2.36
CA GLU A 108 -7.13 23.34 -2.22
C GLU A 108 -6.49 24.42 -1.38
N LYS A 109 -5.36 24.10 -0.77
CA LYS A 109 -4.67 25.06 0.09
C LYS A 109 -3.92 26.11 -0.70
N TYR A 110 -3.84 25.96 -2.00
CA TYR A 110 -2.99 26.83 -2.81
C TYR A 110 -3.76 27.68 -3.79
#